data_b3c577e4a9746a1dc336f9ca44090520
#
_entry.id   b3c577e4a9746a1dc336f9ca44090520
#
_cell.length_a   1.000
_cell.length_b   1.000
_cell.length_c   1.000
_cell.angle_alpha   90.00
_cell.angle_beta   90.00
_cell.angle_gamma   90.00
#
_symmetry.space_group_name_H-M   'P 1'
#
loop_
_entity.id
_entity.type
_entity.pdbx_description
1 polymer ?
#
loop_
_entity_poly.entity_id
_entity_poly.type
_entity_poly.pdbx_seq_one_letter_code
_entity_poly.pdbx_strand_id
1 'polypeptide(L)'
;MTSPTTSQRRIYVFCDGGIGNRINALVSGIAIAERFQLAITVYWPLNSWCGAAFADIFDNTFDVRTDALDTLAGKFVDAKMMLHDAMGAQFLQVPFESAYDYQSMEDFAQRGLPEGKDIFLYPAIIAPWIPQPLVHTALSSLQFTKAIQSAVQSFISNTLVRPFHGLHLRRTDLRVGLSDAEVLALVQRHPNEVFFVCSDDPQAEALACAHPHVHARPKTHHVEKKEGDADWISLSKDQEGRVSYGNIQRGRDAMIEGTIDLLILAHSQIVGFSGSTFQRMARLLGDAAPLVQIARPTALPYFSFTEMAQQIERQLIDPGMLLQVCQTMMQNGEAGQALDLMRMGFERMTDAQRPDIAHSLGVMLLNQNQPRQASLYFIAVLQLQPLRYSSWLHLAYAKTLLAEHEQAKQALQQAMTCRPLSLIPSDEMLEKALNERYQLPAPTVGKT
;
A
#
# COMPACT_ATOMS: atom_id res chain seq x y z
N MET A 1 16.83 -9.58 50.10
CA MET A 1 15.64 -9.74 49.22
C MET A 1 15.96 -8.95 47.93
N THR A 2 16.42 -9.63 46.91
CA THR A 2 16.64 -9.05 45.57
C THR A 2 15.28 -8.83 44.95
N SER A 3 14.93 -7.57 44.68
CA SER A 3 13.73 -7.22 43.93
C SER A 3 13.72 -8.02 42.61
N PRO A 4 12.58 -8.63 42.22
CA PRO A 4 12.50 -9.26 40.93
C PRO A 4 12.77 -8.19 39.87
N THR A 5 13.78 -8.38 39.03
CA THR A 5 13.99 -7.62 37.82
C THR A 5 12.74 -7.76 36.99
N THR A 6 11.88 -6.74 36.97
CA THR A 6 10.76 -6.67 36.05
C THR A 6 11.34 -6.83 34.65
N SER A 7 11.07 -7.95 34.00
CA SER A 7 11.50 -8.16 32.63
C SER A 7 10.90 -7.01 31.79
N GLN A 8 11.76 -6.28 31.11
CA GLN A 8 11.33 -5.21 30.23
C GLN A 8 10.33 -5.79 29.21
N ARG A 9 9.13 -5.22 29.12
CA ARG A 9 8.13 -5.61 28.12
C ARG A 9 8.72 -5.50 26.72
N ARG A 10 8.22 -6.35 25.83
CA ARG A 10 8.77 -6.51 24.49
C ARG A 10 7.71 -6.34 23.41
N ILE A 11 8.10 -5.76 22.30
CA ILE A 11 7.33 -5.76 21.06
C ILE A 11 8.00 -6.66 20.05
N TYR A 12 7.24 -7.57 19.48
CA TYR A 12 7.64 -8.47 18.42
C TYR A 12 7.06 -7.94 17.12
N VAL A 13 7.93 -7.57 16.19
CA VAL A 13 7.54 -6.96 14.92
C VAL A 13 7.72 -7.96 13.80
N PHE A 14 6.64 -8.40 13.21
CA PHE A 14 6.67 -9.33 12.09
C PHE A 14 6.74 -8.57 10.77
N CYS A 15 7.91 -8.64 10.12
CA CYS A 15 8.22 -7.94 8.87
C CYS A 15 8.09 -8.91 7.69
N ASP A 16 6.92 -8.98 7.06
CA ASP A 16 6.68 -9.84 5.90
C ASP A 16 6.38 -9.06 4.62
N GLY A 17 6.27 -9.78 3.50
CA GLY A 17 6.07 -9.20 2.18
C GLY A 17 7.34 -8.63 1.56
N GLY A 18 7.18 -7.76 0.57
CA GLY A 18 8.29 -7.06 -0.08
C GLY A 18 8.90 -5.97 0.81
N ILE A 19 10.04 -5.39 0.38
CA ILE A 19 10.82 -4.44 1.20
C ILE A 19 10.00 -3.26 1.75
N GLY A 20 9.09 -2.69 0.95
CA GLY A 20 8.23 -1.58 1.41
C GLY A 20 7.33 -1.98 2.58
N ASN A 21 6.73 -3.17 2.55
CA ASN A 21 5.90 -3.68 3.64
C ASN A 21 6.73 -3.97 4.89
N ARG A 22 7.91 -4.55 4.73
CA ARG A 22 8.84 -4.85 5.84
C ARG A 22 9.30 -3.59 6.54
N ILE A 23 9.63 -2.53 5.79
CA ILE A 23 9.99 -1.23 6.36
C ILE A 23 8.78 -0.61 7.07
N ASN A 24 7.55 -0.71 6.54
CA ASN A 24 6.36 -0.24 7.23
C ASN A 24 6.20 -0.89 8.61
N ALA A 25 6.35 -2.22 8.68
CA ALA A 25 6.26 -2.96 9.93
C ALA A 25 7.36 -2.53 10.91
N LEU A 26 8.60 -2.49 10.43
CA LEU A 26 9.76 -2.12 11.23
C LEU A 26 9.63 -0.70 11.81
N VAL A 27 9.25 0.27 10.99
CA VAL A 27 9.05 1.67 11.40
C VAL A 27 7.94 1.79 12.44
N SER A 28 6.81 1.09 12.24
CA SER A 28 5.73 1.07 13.23
C SER A 28 6.21 0.47 14.56
N GLY A 29 6.96 -0.62 14.50
CA GLY A 29 7.53 -1.26 15.69
C GLY A 29 8.52 -0.37 16.44
N ILE A 30 9.44 0.29 15.72
CA ILE A 30 10.42 1.22 16.31
C ILE A 30 9.68 2.39 16.96
N ALA A 31 8.73 3.03 16.28
CA ALA A 31 7.99 4.18 16.82
C ALA A 31 7.22 3.83 18.10
N ILE A 32 6.61 2.65 18.16
CA ILE A 32 5.90 2.15 19.34
C ILE A 32 6.92 1.81 20.46
N ALA A 33 8.00 1.08 20.12
CA ALA A 33 9.00 0.67 21.07
C ALA A 33 9.66 1.89 21.75
N GLU A 34 10.03 2.90 20.99
CA GLU A 34 10.60 4.15 21.51
C GLU A 34 9.62 4.90 22.42
N ARG A 35 8.38 5.08 21.97
CA ARG A 35 7.35 5.82 22.72
C ARG A 35 7.03 5.19 24.06
N PHE A 36 7.04 3.85 24.15
CA PHE A 36 6.65 3.12 25.34
C PHE A 36 7.81 2.38 26.04
N GLN A 37 9.04 2.65 25.62
CA GLN A 37 10.26 2.06 26.21
C GLN A 37 10.23 0.52 26.24
N LEU A 38 9.78 -0.07 25.14
CA LEU A 38 9.72 -1.52 24.97
C LEU A 38 11.02 -2.05 24.36
N ALA A 39 11.41 -3.27 24.71
CA ALA A 39 12.42 -3.98 23.95
C ALA A 39 11.80 -4.43 22.62
N ILE A 40 12.58 -4.40 21.53
CA ILE A 40 12.12 -4.80 20.20
C ILE A 40 12.77 -6.12 19.77
N THR A 41 11.98 -7.04 19.22
CA THR A 41 12.43 -8.21 18.47
C THR A 41 11.84 -8.16 17.09
N VAL A 42 12.68 -8.24 16.06
CA VAL A 42 12.29 -8.19 14.66
C VAL A 42 12.22 -9.60 14.11
N TYR A 43 11.05 -10.02 13.64
CA TYR A 43 10.90 -11.24 12.86
C TYR A 43 11.01 -10.92 11.37
N TRP A 44 12.04 -11.48 10.74
CA TRP A 44 12.37 -11.23 9.35
C TRP A 44 12.44 -12.56 8.59
N PRO A 45 11.30 -13.17 8.23
CA PRO A 45 11.29 -14.48 7.57
C PRO A 45 11.91 -14.40 6.17
N LEU A 46 12.71 -15.40 5.84
CA LEU A 46 13.21 -15.62 4.48
C LEU A 46 12.17 -16.44 3.71
N ASN A 47 11.59 -15.86 2.69
CA ASN A 47 10.53 -16.49 1.91
C ASN A 47 10.55 -16.00 0.45
N SER A 48 9.57 -16.43 -0.36
CA SER A 48 9.46 -16.00 -1.77
C SER A 48 9.28 -14.49 -1.97
N TRP A 49 8.80 -13.76 -0.93
CA TRP A 49 8.67 -12.31 -0.94
C TRP A 49 9.98 -11.57 -0.64
N CYS A 50 10.89 -12.20 0.10
CA CYS A 50 12.15 -11.61 0.47
C CYS A 50 13.18 -12.70 0.81
N GLY A 51 14.13 -12.93 -0.07
CA GLY A 51 15.25 -13.83 0.14
C GLY A 51 16.47 -13.18 0.81
N ALA A 52 16.47 -11.85 1.00
CA ALA A 52 17.55 -11.14 1.70
C ALA A 52 17.35 -11.19 3.21
N ALA A 53 18.41 -11.51 3.95
CA ALA A 53 18.43 -11.42 5.40
C ALA A 53 18.37 -9.94 5.85
N PHE A 54 17.96 -9.71 7.08
CA PHE A 54 17.94 -8.37 7.66
C PHE A 54 19.32 -7.67 7.55
N ALA A 55 20.38 -8.39 7.90
CA ALA A 55 21.76 -7.88 7.84
C ALA A 55 22.30 -7.68 6.41
N ASP A 56 21.63 -8.19 5.37
CA ASP A 56 21.97 -7.84 3.98
C ASP A 56 21.52 -6.42 3.61
N ILE A 57 20.54 -5.89 4.36
CA ILE A 57 19.87 -4.60 4.06
C ILE A 57 20.21 -3.55 5.10
N PHE A 58 20.25 -3.92 6.40
CA PHE A 58 20.41 -2.98 7.52
C PHE A 58 21.62 -3.32 8.41
N ASP A 59 22.31 -2.27 8.88
CA ASP A 59 23.37 -2.34 9.90
C ASP A 59 22.81 -2.16 11.33
N ASN A 60 21.50 -1.95 11.50
CA ASN A 60 20.87 -1.82 12.81
C ASN A 60 21.03 -3.09 13.66
N THR A 61 21.32 -2.92 14.95
CA THR A 61 21.50 -4.01 15.90
C THR A 61 20.21 -4.31 16.65
N PHE A 62 19.26 -5.01 16.02
CA PHE A 62 18.07 -5.53 16.67
C PHE A 62 18.24 -7.02 17.03
N ASP A 63 17.41 -7.50 17.97
CA ASP A 63 17.19 -8.95 18.14
C ASP A 63 16.39 -9.45 16.94
N VAL A 64 17.06 -10.01 15.93
CA VAL A 64 16.44 -10.47 14.68
C VAL A 64 16.22 -11.96 14.69
N ARG A 65 15.00 -12.39 14.35
CA ARG A 65 14.59 -13.79 14.25
C ARG A 65 14.11 -14.07 12.82
N THR A 66 14.37 -15.32 12.38
CA THR A 66 13.97 -15.81 11.05
C THR A 66 13.02 -17.00 11.13
N ASP A 67 12.60 -17.36 12.34
CA ASP A 67 11.74 -18.52 12.61
C ASP A 67 10.42 -18.43 11.83
N ALA A 68 9.82 -19.56 11.50
CA ALA A 68 8.52 -19.61 10.87
C ALA A 68 7.40 -19.17 11.83
N LEU A 69 6.29 -18.64 11.28
CA LEU A 69 5.14 -18.15 12.04
C LEU A 69 4.52 -19.17 12.99
N ASP A 70 4.51 -20.43 12.60
CA ASP A 70 4.00 -21.54 13.40
C ASP A 70 4.79 -21.75 14.70
N THR A 71 6.11 -21.51 14.69
CA THR A 71 6.94 -21.52 15.90
C THR A 71 6.64 -20.32 16.81
N LEU A 72 6.10 -19.25 16.27
CA LEU A 72 5.69 -18.06 17.01
C LEU A 72 4.34 -18.24 17.70
N ALA A 73 3.38 -18.86 17.03
CA ALA A 73 2.01 -19.02 17.54
C ALA A 73 1.97 -19.70 18.93
N GLY A 74 2.83 -20.69 19.18
CA GLY A 74 2.94 -21.36 20.48
C GLY A 74 3.60 -20.51 21.59
N LYS A 75 4.32 -19.43 21.24
CA LYS A 75 5.04 -18.56 22.19
C LYS A 75 4.22 -17.35 22.66
N PHE A 76 3.11 -17.04 22.00
CA PHE A 76 2.33 -15.80 22.20
C PHE A 76 0.95 -16.00 22.80
N VAL A 77 0.72 -17.10 23.53
CA VAL A 77 -0.57 -17.36 24.19
C VAL A 77 -1.03 -16.18 25.07
N ASP A 78 -0.08 -15.37 25.56
CA ASP A 78 -0.34 -14.18 26.37
C ASP A 78 0.01 -12.84 25.70
N ALA A 79 0.41 -12.84 24.43
CA ALA A 79 0.69 -11.59 23.70
C ALA A 79 -0.59 -11.04 23.07
N LYS A 80 -0.72 -9.71 23.09
CA LYS A 80 -1.73 -9.02 22.32
C LYS A 80 -1.22 -8.83 20.91
N MET A 81 -1.96 -9.35 19.93
CA MET A 81 -1.56 -9.34 18.55
C MET A 81 -2.36 -8.29 17.79
N MET A 82 -1.65 -7.45 17.04
CA MET A 82 -2.22 -6.47 16.12
C MET A 82 -1.92 -6.92 14.70
N LEU A 83 -2.92 -7.39 13.99
CA LEU A 83 -2.84 -7.71 12.58
C LEU A 83 -3.53 -6.64 11.77
N HIS A 84 -2.83 -6.20 10.76
CA HIS A 84 -3.38 -5.30 9.75
C HIS A 84 -4.09 -6.06 8.63
N ASP A 85 -3.73 -7.31 8.40
CA ASP A 85 -4.17 -8.10 7.26
C ASP A 85 -4.98 -9.31 7.74
N ALA A 86 -6.23 -9.44 7.24
CA ALA A 86 -7.09 -10.57 7.51
C ALA A 86 -6.46 -11.92 7.13
N MET A 87 -5.53 -11.93 6.16
CA MET A 87 -4.79 -13.13 5.80
C MET A 87 -3.89 -13.61 6.94
N GLY A 88 -3.20 -12.71 7.64
CA GLY A 88 -2.41 -13.06 8.82
C GLY A 88 -3.22 -13.70 9.93
N ALA A 89 -4.47 -13.24 10.16
CA ALA A 89 -5.37 -13.79 11.15
C ALA A 89 -5.73 -15.26 10.92
N GLN A 90 -5.89 -15.64 9.67
CA GLN A 90 -6.23 -17.02 9.29
C GLN A 90 -5.09 -18.00 9.57
N PHE A 91 -3.85 -17.52 9.61
CA PHE A 91 -2.68 -18.36 9.85
C PHE A 91 -2.40 -18.60 11.32
N LEU A 92 -2.69 -17.65 12.18
CA LEU A 92 -2.25 -17.70 13.58
C LEU A 92 -3.31 -18.20 14.54
N GLN A 93 -4.59 -18.25 14.17
CA GLN A 93 -5.74 -18.64 15.03
C GLN A 93 -5.72 -18.00 16.44
N VAL A 94 -5.11 -16.82 16.55
CA VAL A 94 -4.94 -16.11 17.82
C VAL A 94 -5.85 -14.88 17.79
N PRO A 95 -6.49 -14.50 18.89
CA PRO A 95 -7.20 -13.23 18.98
C PRO A 95 -6.27 -12.08 18.65
N PHE A 96 -6.62 -11.24 17.67
CA PHE A 96 -5.83 -10.08 17.26
C PHE A 96 -6.70 -8.84 17.24
N GLU A 97 -6.04 -7.70 17.40
CA GLU A 97 -6.63 -6.39 17.16
C GLU A 97 -5.99 -5.77 15.92
N SER A 98 -6.81 -5.18 15.06
CA SER A 98 -6.33 -4.46 13.92
C SER A 98 -5.55 -3.22 14.35
N ALA A 99 -4.47 -2.90 13.65
CA ALA A 99 -3.75 -1.64 13.86
C ALA A 99 -4.64 -0.40 13.63
N TYR A 100 -5.79 -0.57 12.98
CA TYR A 100 -6.78 0.49 12.77
C TYR A 100 -7.77 0.67 13.91
N ASP A 101 -7.82 -0.24 14.87
CA ASP A 101 -8.76 -0.17 16.01
C ASP A 101 -8.42 0.94 17.00
N TYR A 102 -7.26 1.58 16.84
CA TYR A 102 -6.79 2.67 17.67
C TYR A 102 -6.86 3.99 16.94
N GLN A 103 -7.17 5.05 17.70
CA GLN A 103 -7.31 6.41 17.16
C GLN A 103 -6.06 7.27 17.43
N SER A 104 -5.27 6.92 18.43
CA SER A 104 -4.05 7.62 18.82
C SER A 104 -3.09 6.72 19.58
N MET A 105 -1.88 7.21 19.83
CA MET A 105 -0.89 6.54 20.69
C MET A 105 -1.39 6.39 22.13
N GLU A 106 -2.16 7.35 22.63
CA GLU A 106 -2.77 7.34 23.96
C GLU A 106 -3.86 6.27 24.04
N ASP A 107 -4.70 6.18 23.03
CA ASP A 107 -5.72 5.14 22.92
C ASP A 107 -5.09 3.74 22.85
N PHE A 108 -4.02 3.59 22.07
CA PHE A 108 -3.21 2.38 22.03
C PHE A 108 -2.62 2.05 23.41
N ALA A 109 -2.09 3.06 24.12
CA ALA A 109 -1.54 2.86 25.46
C ALA A 109 -2.58 2.32 26.45
N GLN A 110 -3.81 2.82 26.38
CA GLN A 110 -4.90 2.43 27.29
C GLN A 110 -5.49 1.06 26.99
N ARG A 111 -5.70 0.75 25.72
CA ARG A 111 -6.43 -0.45 25.27
C ARG A 111 -5.51 -1.53 24.71
N GLY A 112 -4.43 -1.14 24.03
CA GLY A 112 -3.51 -1.98 23.29
C GLY A 112 -2.30 -2.45 24.08
N LEU A 113 -1.92 -1.76 25.16
CA LEU A 113 -0.79 -2.08 26.04
C LEU A 113 -1.23 -2.67 27.37
N PRO A 114 -1.72 -3.92 27.41
CA PRO A 114 -2.12 -4.53 28.67
C PRO A 114 -0.91 -4.65 29.60
N GLU A 115 -1.15 -4.47 30.88
CA GLU A 115 -0.12 -4.57 31.91
C GLU A 115 0.54 -5.96 31.91
N GLY A 116 1.87 -6.00 31.89
CA GLY A 116 2.65 -7.24 31.98
C GLY A 116 2.69 -8.14 30.76
N LYS A 117 2.13 -7.73 29.59
CA LYS A 117 2.11 -8.55 28.37
C LYS A 117 3.01 -7.98 27.29
N ASP A 118 3.61 -8.87 26.51
CA ASP A 118 4.31 -8.54 25.28
C ASP A 118 3.30 -8.24 24.15
N ILE A 119 3.78 -7.56 23.10
CA ILE A 119 2.97 -7.15 21.95
C ILE A 119 3.52 -7.84 20.71
N PHE A 120 2.62 -8.37 19.89
CA PHE A 120 2.96 -8.82 18.55
C PHE A 120 2.34 -7.87 17.52
N LEU A 121 3.18 -7.31 16.64
CA LEU A 121 2.79 -6.34 15.63
C LEU A 121 3.05 -6.88 14.22
N TYR A 122 2.00 -6.90 13.40
CA TYR A 122 2.09 -7.22 11.97
C TYR A 122 1.38 -6.18 11.11
N PRO A 123 1.97 -5.01 10.86
CA PRO A 123 1.36 -4.00 10.02
C PRO A 123 1.86 -4.13 8.57
N ALA A 124 0.96 -4.24 7.61
CA ALA A 124 1.29 -4.13 6.19
C ALA A 124 1.52 -2.68 5.74
N ILE A 125 1.02 -1.72 6.52
CA ILE A 125 1.26 -0.28 6.37
C ILE A 125 1.66 0.32 7.72
N ILE A 126 2.22 1.52 7.72
CA ILE A 126 2.43 2.28 8.96
C ILE A 126 1.06 2.57 9.58
N ALA A 127 0.90 2.22 10.86
CA ALA A 127 -0.36 2.43 11.56
C ALA A 127 -0.75 3.92 11.56
N PRO A 128 -1.96 4.28 11.10
CA PRO A 128 -2.33 5.68 10.84
C PRO A 128 -2.39 6.56 12.10
N TRP A 129 -2.52 5.94 13.27
CA TRP A 129 -2.54 6.62 14.56
C TRP A 129 -1.14 6.94 15.12
N ILE A 130 -0.06 6.46 14.47
CA ILE A 130 1.31 6.84 14.82
C ILE A 130 1.58 8.25 14.29
N PRO A 131 1.93 9.22 15.16
CA PRO A 131 2.22 10.58 14.73
C PRO A 131 3.38 10.66 13.74
N GLN A 132 3.24 11.45 12.69
CA GLN A 132 4.28 11.62 11.67
C GLN A 132 5.69 11.92 12.22
N PRO A 133 5.87 12.76 13.26
CA PRO A 133 7.20 12.96 13.83
C PRO A 133 7.86 11.67 14.35
N LEU A 134 7.09 10.76 14.95
CA LEU A 134 7.62 9.45 15.39
C LEU A 134 7.95 8.54 14.21
N VAL A 135 7.13 8.57 13.17
CA VAL A 135 7.41 7.86 11.91
C VAL A 135 8.73 8.36 11.30
N HIS A 136 8.91 9.68 11.22
CA HIS A 136 10.15 10.27 10.69
C HIS A 136 11.38 9.93 11.55
N THR A 137 11.25 9.97 12.87
CA THR A 137 12.32 9.55 13.78
C THR A 137 12.68 8.08 13.55
N ALA A 138 11.70 7.20 13.48
CA ALA A 138 11.91 5.77 13.23
C ALA A 138 12.55 5.51 11.85
N LEU A 139 12.10 6.19 10.79
CA LEU A 139 12.72 6.11 9.47
C LEU A 139 14.18 6.58 9.48
N SER A 140 14.46 7.69 10.16
CA SER A 140 15.81 8.26 10.28
C SER A 140 16.75 7.38 11.11
N SER A 141 16.24 6.51 11.97
CA SER A 141 17.02 5.56 12.75
C SER A 141 17.44 4.31 11.95
N LEU A 142 16.86 4.08 10.77
CA LEU A 142 17.23 2.95 9.91
C LEU A 142 18.61 3.18 9.29
N GLN A 143 19.50 2.25 9.52
CA GLN A 143 20.85 2.24 8.98
C GLN A 143 20.98 1.21 7.89
N PHE A 144 20.88 1.63 6.64
CA PHE A 144 21.14 0.73 5.51
C PHE A 144 22.62 0.36 5.45
N THR A 145 22.94 -0.84 4.95
CA THR A 145 24.35 -1.28 4.87
C THR A 145 25.20 -0.32 4.03
N LYS A 146 26.48 -0.21 4.38
CA LYS A 146 27.43 0.64 3.64
C LYS A 146 27.48 0.31 2.14
N ALA A 147 27.32 -0.97 1.78
CA ALA A 147 27.31 -1.39 0.37
C ALA A 147 26.13 -0.77 -0.38
N ILE A 148 24.91 -0.83 0.20
CA ILE A 148 23.69 -0.22 -0.36
C ILE A 148 23.86 1.30 -0.46
N GLN A 149 24.27 1.96 0.63
CA GLN A 149 24.48 3.42 0.66
C GLN A 149 25.48 3.87 -0.42
N SER A 150 26.62 3.17 -0.54
CA SER A 150 27.65 3.50 -1.53
C SER A 150 27.14 3.32 -2.97
N ALA A 151 26.35 2.27 -3.23
CA ALA A 151 25.75 2.06 -4.55
C ALA A 151 24.75 3.18 -4.91
N VAL A 152 23.91 3.60 -3.99
CA VAL A 152 22.97 4.73 -4.15
C VAL A 152 23.74 6.02 -4.45
N GLN A 153 24.72 6.37 -3.60
CA GLN A 153 25.53 7.56 -3.76
C GLN A 153 26.27 7.59 -5.09
N SER A 154 26.94 6.47 -5.45
CA SER A 154 27.69 6.35 -6.69
C SER A 154 26.79 6.55 -7.90
N PHE A 155 25.60 5.91 -7.93
CA PHE A 155 24.70 6.05 -9.06
C PHE A 155 24.14 7.47 -9.20
N ILE A 156 23.70 8.09 -8.11
CA ILE A 156 23.20 9.47 -8.14
C ILE A 156 24.30 10.44 -8.61
N SER A 157 25.50 10.35 -8.02
CA SER A 157 26.59 11.30 -8.30
C SER A 157 27.19 11.14 -9.69
N ASN A 158 27.23 9.93 -10.24
CA ASN A 158 27.91 9.66 -11.51
C ASN A 158 26.96 9.65 -12.70
N THR A 159 25.66 9.35 -12.48
CA THR A 159 24.71 9.16 -13.59
C THR A 159 23.61 10.23 -13.59
N LEU A 160 23.02 10.52 -12.44
CA LEU A 160 21.90 11.45 -12.37
C LEU A 160 22.32 12.91 -12.21
N VAL A 161 23.48 13.19 -11.63
CA VAL A 161 24.24 14.46 -11.44
C VAL A 161 23.45 15.77 -11.24
N ARG A 162 22.16 15.79 -11.44
CA ARG A 162 21.24 16.94 -11.28
C ARG A 162 19.89 16.47 -10.74
N PRO A 163 18.98 17.38 -10.32
CA PRO A 163 17.65 17.03 -9.90
C PRO A 163 16.92 16.15 -10.93
N PHE A 164 16.25 15.11 -10.49
CA PHE A 164 15.63 14.13 -11.36
C PHE A 164 14.25 13.68 -10.91
N HIS A 165 13.44 13.27 -11.86
CA HIS A 165 12.13 12.66 -11.62
C HIS A 165 12.27 11.16 -11.50
N GLY A 166 11.46 10.54 -10.62
CA GLY A 166 11.44 9.10 -10.38
C GLY A 166 10.20 8.44 -10.95
N LEU A 167 10.40 7.35 -11.67
CA LEU A 167 9.34 6.52 -12.23
C LEU A 167 9.48 5.10 -11.68
N HIS A 168 8.45 4.61 -10.97
CA HIS A 168 8.38 3.23 -10.51
C HIS A 168 7.35 2.46 -11.34
N LEU A 169 7.81 1.47 -12.10
CA LEU A 169 7.01 0.66 -13.00
C LEU A 169 6.87 -0.75 -12.42
N ARG A 170 5.67 -1.08 -11.92
CA ARG A 170 5.38 -2.42 -11.39
C ARG A 170 4.69 -3.25 -12.46
N ARG A 171 5.32 -4.34 -12.91
CA ARG A 171 4.91 -5.12 -14.08
C ARG A 171 4.75 -6.61 -13.83
N THR A 172 5.32 -7.15 -12.74
CA THR A 172 5.35 -8.59 -12.54
C THR A 172 4.13 -9.14 -11.80
N ASP A 173 3.81 -8.61 -10.62
CA ASP A 173 2.72 -9.11 -9.76
C ASP A 173 1.46 -8.26 -9.85
N LEU A 174 1.62 -6.95 -10.02
CA LEU A 174 0.53 -6.01 -10.24
C LEU A 174 0.93 -5.07 -11.38
N ARG A 175 0.10 -4.98 -12.39
CA ARG A 175 0.26 -3.96 -13.43
C ARG A 175 -0.48 -2.70 -12.99
N VAL A 176 0.17 -1.91 -12.14
CA VAL A 176 -0.38 -0.67 -11.61
C VAL A 176 0.53 0.52 -11.95
N GLY A 177 -0.06 1.69 -12.07
CA GLY A 177 0.63 2.92 -12.43
C GLY A 177 0.64 3.17 -13.94
N LEU A 178 1.63 3.92 -14.42
CA LEU A 178 1.76 4.30 -15.83
C LEU A 178 1.96 3.07 -16.72
N SER A 179 1.20 2.97 -17.80
CA SER A 179 1.49 2.04 -18.89
C SER A 179 2.79 2.44 -19.62
N ASP A 180 3.35 1.52 -20.39
CA ASP A 180 4.58 1.81 -21.15
C ASP A 180 4.39 2.95 -22.14
N ALA A 181 3.23 3.01 -22.79
CA ALA A 181 2.89 4.11 -23.72
C ALA A 181 2.82 5.47 -23.00
N GLU A 182 2.30 5.51 -21.78
CA GLU A 182 2.22 6.72 -20.96
C GLU A 182 3.58 7.16 -20.44
N VAL A 183 4.45 6.22 -20.06
CA VAL A 183 5.84 6.51 -19.70
C VAL A 183 6.56 7.14 -20.88
N LEU A 184 6.45 6.55 -22.06
CA LEU A 184 7.07 7.09 -23.27
C LEU A 184 6.54 8.49 -23.62
N ALA A 185 5.22 8.69 -23.58
CA ALA A 185 4.60 9.99 -23.82
C ALA A 185 5.05 11.04 -22.79
N LEU A 186 5.20 10.67 -21.53
CA LEU A 186 5.67 11.55 -20.47
C LEU A 186 7.12 11.99 -20.72
N VAL A 187 8.03 11.07 -20.93
CA VAL A 187 9.45 11.39 -21.11
C VAL A 187 9.69 12.16 -22.41
N GLN A 188 8.94 11.87 -23.47
CA GLN A 188 9.01 12.63 -24.73
C GLN A 188 8.57 14.09 -24.60
N ARG A 189 7.60 14.38 -23.73
CA ARG A 189 7.13 15.75 -23.46
C ARG A 189 8.11 16.57 -22.64
N HIS A 190 8.99 15.92 -21.90
CA HIS A 190 9.94 16.57 -20.99
C HIS A 190 11.40 16.23 -21.34
N PRO A 191 11.87 16.54 -22.57
CA PRO A 191 13.18 16.09 -23.06
C PRO A 191 14.36 16.74 -22.33
N ASN A 192 14.14 17.82 -21.59
CA ASN A 192 15.16 18.53 -20.81
C ASN A 192 15.26 18.07 -19.35
N GLU A 193 14.31 17.26 -18.91
CA GLU A 193 14.28 16.71 -17.55
C GLU A 193 15.06 15.39 -17.50
N VAL A 194 15.60 15.06 -16.32
CA VAL A 194 16.23 13.76 -16.09
C VAL A 194 15.25 12.85 -15.39
N PHE A 195 15.16 11.61 -15.84
CA PHE A 195 14.32 10.59 -15.24
C PHE A 195 15.16 9.41 -14.75
N PHE A 196 14.85 8.95 -13.55
CA PHE A 196 15.26 7.65 -13.05
C PHE A 196 14.06 6.71 -13.14
N VAL A 197 14.23 5.58 -13.80
CA VAL A 197 13.23 4.52 -13.88
C VAL A 197 13.70 3.29 -13.13
N CYS A 198 12.81 2.70 -12.33
CA CYS A 198 13.01 1.38 -11.75
C CYS A 198 11.78 0.52 -11.95
N SER A 199 12.01 -0.75 -12.25
CA SER A 199 10.97 -1.75 -12.49
C SER A 199 11.39 -3.11 -11.94
N ASP A 200 10.39 -3.94 -11.67
CA ASP A 200 10.55 -5.37 -11.46
C ASP A 200 10.60 -6.16 -12.79
N ASP A 201 10.44 -5.46 -13.94
CA ASP A 201 10.55 -5.98 -15.29
C ASP A 201 11.68 -5.28 -16.06
N PRO A 202 12.75 -6.00 -16.48
CA PRO A 202 13.84 -5.41 -17.23
C PRO A 202 13.44 -4.87 -18.61
N GLN A 203 12.38 -5.41 -19.22
CA GLN A 203 11.91 -4.94 -20.51
C GLN A 203 11.29 -3.54 -20.42
N ALA A 204 10.53 -3.29 -19.34
CA ALA A 204 9.96 -1.97 -19.09
C ALA A 204 11.04 -0.90 -18.82
N GLU A 205 12.11 -1.26 -18.12
CA GLU A 205 13.27 -0.36 -17.95
C GLU A 205 13.98 -0.08 -19.28
N ALA A 206 14.26 -1.11 -20.06
CA ALA A 206 14.93 -0.98 -21.35
C ALA A 206 14.12 -0.09 -22.33
N LEU A 207 12.80 -0.26 -22.35
CA LEU A 207 11.89 0.54 -23.16
C LEU A 207 11.96 2.03 -22.79
N ALA A 208 11.91 2.35 -21.51
CA ALA A 208 11.99 3.73 -21.04
C ALA A 208 13.39 4.33 -21.31
N CYS A 209 14.46 3.56 -21.13
CA CYS A 209 15.85 3.97 -21.36
C CYS A 209 16.22 4.11 -22.84
N ALA A 210 15.31 3.84 -23.78
CA ALA A 210 15.51 4.22 -25.19
C ALA A 210 15.66 5.74 -25.38
N HIS A 211 15.26 6.54 -24.38
CA HIS A 211 15.44 7.99 -24.34
C HIS A 211 16.71 8.39 -23.58
N PRO A 212 17.58 9.26 -24.13
CA PRO A 212 18.92 9.55 -23.58
C PRO A 212 18.91 10.26 -22.21
N HIS A 213 17.78 10.83 -21.80
CA HIS A 213 17.60 11.51 -20.52
C HIS A 213 16.89 10.64 -19.48
N VAL A 214 16.65 9.37 -19.79
CA VAL A 214 16.06 8.37 -18.90
C VAL A 214 17.12 7.36 -18.52
N HIS A 215 17.28 7.13 -17.25
CA HIS A 215 18.31 6.26 -16.68
C HIS A 215 17.70 5.20 -15.80
N ALA A 216 18.09 3.95 -15.99
CA ALA A 216 17.89 2.86 -15.04
C ALA A 216 19.25 2.42 -14.50
N ARG A 217 19.27 1.92 -13.29
CA ARG A 217 20.50 1.33 -12.75
C ARG A 217 20.72 -0.05 -13.38
N PRO A 218 21.93 -0.36 -13.87
CA PRO A 218 22.25 -1.72 -14.27
C PRO A 218 22.07 -2.71 -13.11
N LYS A 219 21.27 -3.74 -13.33
CA LYS A 219 21.00 -4.80 -12.37
C LYS A 219 21.34 -6.15 -12.99
N THR A 220 21.90 -7.03 -12.19
CA THR A 220 22.19 -8.42 -12.59
C THR A 220 21.10 -9.38 -12.12
N HIS A 221 20.31 -8.97 -11.13
CA HIS A 221 19.26 -9.79 -10.53
C HIS A 221 17.93 -9.03 -10.51
N HIS A 222 16.92 -9.67 -11.05
CA HIS A 222 15.55 -9.17 -11.06
C HIS A 222 14.63 -10.12 -10.30
N VAL A 223 13.39 -9.70 -10.08
CA VAL A 223 12.36 -10.57 -9.54
C VAL A 223 12.05 -11.69 -10.53
N GLU A 224 12.19 -12.94 -10.10
CA GLU A 224 11.83 -14.07 -10.93
C GLU A 224 10.32 -14.27 -10.90
N LYS A 225 9.68 -14.24 -12.07
CA LYS A 225 8.29 -14.64 -12.25
C LYS A 225 8.29 -16.09 -12.71
N LYS A 226 7.64 -16.97 -11.94
CA LYS A 226 7.42 -18.36 -12.38
C LYS A 226 6.36 -18.35 -13.49
N GLU A 227 6.54 -19.20 -14.49
CA GLU A 227 5.60 -19.34 -15.60
C GLU A 227 4.20 -19.75 -15.11
N GLY A 228 3.20 -19.08 -15.64
CA GLY A 228 1.79 -19.28 -15.37
C GLY A 228 1.05 -17.94 -15.33
N ASP A 229 -0.09 -17.86 -16.03
CA ASP A 229 -0.94 -16.66 -16.09
C ASP A 229 -1.71 -16.37 -14.80
N ALA A 230 -1.39 -17.06 -13.72
CA ALA A 230 -2.09 -16.82 -12.47
C ALA A 230 -1.70 -15.45 -11.93
N ASP A 231 -2.72 -14.66 -11.66
CA ASP A 231 -2.62 -13.45 -10.88
C ASP A 231 -1.78 -13.67 -9.61
N TRP A 232 -1.13 -12.63 -9.14
CA TRP A 232 -0.22 -12.59 -8.00
C TRP A 232 -0.67 -13.36 -6.74
N ILE A 233 -1.94 -13.74 -6.62
CA ILE A 233 -2.56 -14.46 -5.50
C ILE A 233 -2.79 -15.94 -5.85
N SER A 234 -1.97 -16.61 -6.62
CA SER A 234 -2.04 -18.06 -6.57
C SER A 234 -1.41 -18.54 -5.26
N LEU A 235 -2.25 -18.58 -4.23
CA LEU A 235 -1.91 -19.21 -2.96
C LEU A 235 -1.80 -20.71 -3.22
N SER A 236 -0.59 -21.23 -3.34
CA SER A 236 -0.35 -22.66 -3.27
C SER A 236 -0.17 -23.04 -1.81
N LYS A 237 -0.86 -24.07 -1.36
CA LYS A 237 -0.55 -24.71 -0.08
C LYS A 237 0.48 -25.79 -0.36
N ASP A 238 1.58 -25.80 0.40
CA ASP A 238 2.49 -26.92 0.40
C ASP A 238 1.83 -28.15 1.06
N GLN A 239 2.56 -29.29 1.08
CA GLN A 239 2.05 -30.55 1.64
C GLN A 239 1.73 -30.45 3.15
N GLU A 240 2.34 -29.50 3.84
CA GLU A 240 2.09 -29.19 5.25
C GLU A 240 1.00 -28.12 5.47
N GLY A 241 0.31 -27.69 4.38
CA GLY A 241 -0.74 -26.70 4.45
C GLY A 241 -0.26 -25.25 4.60
N ARG A 242 1.05 -25.00 4.49
CA ARG A 242 1.64 -23.67 4.54
C ARG A 242 1.38 -22.97 3.22
N VAL A 243 0.92 -21.73 3.30
CA VAL A 243 0.66 -20.94 2.10
C VAL A 243 1.96 -20.41 1.54
N SER A 244 2.28 -20.77 0.31
CA SER A 244 3.34 -20.13 -0.47
C SER A 244 2.72 -19.32 -1.59
N TYR A 245 3.22 -18.11 -1.79
CA TYR A 245 2.87 -17.30 -2.95
C TYR A 245 3.68 -17.81 -4.14
N GLY A 246 3.07 -18.69 -4.95
CA GLY A 246 3.80 -19.56 -5.86
C GLY A 246 4.47 -18.89 -7.05
N ASN A 247 4.09 -17.65 -7.44
CA ASN A 247 4.45 -17.12 -8.75
C ASN A 247 5.61 -16.14 -8.78
N ILE A 248 6.10 -15.68 -7.62
CA ILE A 248 7.15 -14.67 -7.54
C ILE A 248 8.24 -15.15 -6.61
N GLN A 249 9.48 -15.07 -7.08
CA GLN A 249 10.68 -15.33 -6.28
C GLN A 249 11.52 -14.05 -6.22
N ARG A 250 11.54 -13.43 -5.04
CA ARG A 250 12.45 -12.32 -4.75
C ARG A 250 13.68 -12.86 -4.02
N GLY A 251 14.66 -13.32 -4.79
CA GLY A 251 15.94 -13.80 -4.26
C GLY A 251 16.70 -12.72 -3.49
N ARG A 252 17.75 -13.14 -2.77
CA ARG A 252 18.58 -12.24 -1.95
C ARG A 252 19.06 -11.02 -2.72
N ASP A 253 19.71 -11.27 -3.85
CA ASP A 253 20.35 -10.19 -4.62
C ASP A 253 19.31 -9.29 -5.30
N ALA A 254 18.20 -9.84 -5.80
CA ALA A 254 17.10 -9.05 -6.33
C ALA A 254 16.48 -8.12 -5.27
N MET A 255 16.44 -8.53 -3.99
CA MET A 255 15.98 -7.68 -2.90
C MET A 255 16.97 -6.57 -2.55
N ILE A 256 18.26 -6.83 -2.57
CA ILE A 256 19.30 -5.81 -2.41
C ILE A 256 19.22 -4.79 -3.55
N GLU A 257 19.12 -5.25 -4.80
CA GLU A 257 18.97 -4.42 -5.99
C GLU A 257 17.70 -3.54 -5.90
N GLY A 258 16.58 -4.13 -5.51
CA GLY A 258 15.33 -3.39 -5.29
C GLY A 258 15.43 -2.37 -4.15
N THR A 259 16.21 -2.66 -3.10
CA THR A 259 16.42 -1.70 -2.00
C THR A 259 17.25 -0.50 -2.45
N ILE A 260 18.27 -0.73 -3.28
CA ILE A 260 19.05 0.37 -3.88
C ILE A 260 18.14 1.24 -4.75
N ASP A 261 17.29 0.65 -5.59
CA ASP A 261 16.33 1.38 -6.42
C ASP A 261 15.32 2.18 -5.59
N LEU A 262 14.83 1.59 -4.50
CA LEU A 262 13.94 2.29 -3.54
C LEU A 262 14.60 3.56 -2.99
N LEU A 263 15.86 3.46 -2.61
CA LEU A 263 16.60 4.59 -2.04
C LEU A 263 16.98 5.63 -3.09
N ILE A 264 17.31 5.25 -4.33
CA ILE A 264 17.49 6.21 -5.42
C ILE A 264 16.17 6.95 -5.68
N LEU A 265 15.07 6.21 -5.79
CA LEU A 265 13.73 6.78 -5.99
C LEU A 265 13.35 7.77 -4.87
N ALA A 266 13.79 7.52 -3.62
CA ALA A 266 13.58 8.40 -2.48
C ALA A 266 14.18 9.81 -2.67
N HIS A 267 15.21 9.96 -3.49
CA HIS A 267 15.85 11.25 -3.78
C HIS A 267 15.21 11.99 -4.97
N SER A 268 14.22 11.40 -5.61
CA SER A 268 13.56 11.97 -6.79
C SER A 268 12.30 12.76 -6.42
N GLN A 269 11.84 13.58 -7.35
CA GLN A 269 10.44 13.94 -7.44
C GLN A 269 9.69 12.80 -8.12
N ILE A 270 8.98 11.99 -7.36
CA ILE A 270 8.28 10.82 -7.89
C ILE A 270 7.10 11.26 -8.75
N VAL A 271 7.09 10.80 -9.99
CA VAL A 271 6.02 11.05 -10.96
C VAL A 271 5.14 9.82 -11.07
N GLY A 272 3.85 10.05 -11.13
CA GLY A 272 2.88 8.97 -11.18
C GLY A 272 2.70 8.28 -9.82
N PHE A 273 1.73 7.42 -9.78
CA PHE A 273 1.39 6.63 -8.60
C PHE A 273 1.21 5.18 -9.00
N SER A 274 1.96 4.30 -8.40
CA SER A 274 1.81 2.87 -8.63
C SER A 274 0.85 2.20 -7.65
N GLY A 275 0.33 2.94 -6.65
CA GLY A 275 -0.43 2.35 -5.53
C GLY A 275 0.41 1.43 -4.64
N SER A 276 1.69 1.24 -4.96
CA SER A 276 2.56 0.28 -4.28
C SER A 276 3.11 0.83 -2.98
N THR A 277 3.28 -0.06 -2.00
CA THR A 277 3.99 0.25 -0.75
C THR A 277 5.44 0.65 -0.99
N PHE A 278 6.06 0.16 -2.07
CA PHE A 278 7.41 0.53 -2.50
C PHE A 278 7.54 2.04 -2.78
N GLN A 279 6.69 2.56 -3.67
CA GLN A 279 6.72 3.99 -4.02
C GLN A 279 6.35 4.89 -2.83
N ARG A 280 5.36 4.48 -2.02
CA ARG A 280 4.99 5.20 -0.81
C ARG A 280 6.16 5.27 0.17
N MET A 281 6.86 4.16 0.35
CA MET A 281 8.03 4.09 1.24
C MET A 281 9.18 4.95 0.72
N ALA A 282 9.43 4.98 -0.59
CA ALA A 282 10.43 5.87 -1.19
C ALA A 282 10.17 7.34 -0.85
N ARG A 283 8.91 7.80 -0.93
CA ARG A 283 8.54 9.17 -0.52
C ARG A 283 8.86 9.43 0.94
N LEU A 284 8.42 8.55 1.83
CA LEU A 284 8.62 8.69 3.28
C LEU A 284 10.12 8.73 3.65
N LEU A 285 10.91 7.85 3.05
CA LEU A 285 12.37 7.83 3.25
C LEU A 285 13.03 9.11 2.75
N GLY A 286 12.63 9.59 1.60
CA GLY A 286 13.17 10.83 1.03
C GLY A 286 12.83 12.09 1.83
N ASP A 287 11.71 12.07 2.55
CA ASP A 287 11.30 13.20 3.40
C ASP A 287 11.97 13.12 4.78
N ALA A 288 12.18 11.91 5.31
CA ALA A 288 12.67 11.70 6.67
C ALA A 288 14.20 11.54 6.76
N ALA A 289 14.83 10.87 5.80
CA ALA A 289 16.22 10.43 5.90
C ALA A 289 16.93 10.39 4.53
N PRO A 290 17.11 11.52 3.84
CA PRO A 290 17.82 11.54 2.57
C PRO A 290 19.29 11.16 2.75
N LEU A 291 19.74 10.12 2.04
CA LEU A 291 21.15 9.69 2.05
C LEU A 291 22.06 10.63 1.29
N VAL A 292 21.53 11.39 0.33
CA VAL A 292 22.25 12.33 -0.51
C VAL A 292 21.51 13.66 -0.52
N GLN A 293 22.23 14.74 -0.33
CA GLN A 293 21.68 16.10 -0.43
C GLN A 293 21.54 16.47 -1.91
N ILE A 294 20.35 16.31 -2.46
CA ILE A 294 20.02 16.72 -3.82
C ILE A 294 18.68 17.46 -3.82
N ALA A 295 18.62 18.57 -4.55
CA ALA A 295 17.36 19.26 -4.74
C ALA A 295 16.43 18.41 -5.62
N ARG A 296 15.16 18.32 -5.22
CA ARG A 296 14.13 17.69 -6.06
C ARG A 296 13.63 18.69 -7.09
N PRO A 297 13.39 18.28 -8.34
CA PRO A 297 12.76 19.18 -9.32
C PRO A 297 11.32 19.49 -8.89
N THR A 298 10.75 20.53 -9.49
CA THR A 298 9.31 20.81 -9.34
C THR A 298 8.52 19.65 -9.93
N ALA A 299 7.40 19.28 -9.27
CA ALA A 299 6.53 18.25 -9.78
C ALA A 299 6.08 18.59 -11.21
N LEU A 300 6.25 17.63 -12.12
CA LEU A 300 5.74 17.80 -13.49
C LEU A 300 4.21 17.88 -13.42
N PRO A 301 3.59 18.80 -14.19
CA PRO A 301 2.17 18.75 -14.35
C PRO A 301 1.80 17.38 -14.96
N TYR A 302 0.97 16.65 -14.26
CA TYR A 302 0.41 15.43 -14.80
C TYR A 302 -0.40 15.80 -16.05
N PHE A 303 -0.95 14.89 -16.78
CA PHE A 303 -1.66 15.22 -18.00
C PHE A 303 -2.71 16.34 -17.79
N SER A 304 -2.81 17.26 -18.75
CA SER A 304 -3.92 18.20 -18.81
C SER A 304 -5.23 17.47 -19.07
N PHE A 305 -6.37 18.11 -18.79
CA PHE A 305 -7.70 17.56 -19.13
C PHE A 305 -7.76 17.08 -20.59
N THR A 306 -7.27 17.88 -21.54
CA THR A 306 -7.29 17.54 -22.97
C THR A 306 -6.47 16.30 -23.29
N GLU A 307 -5.27 16.18 -22.72
CA GLU A 307 -4.41 15.01 -22.92
C GLU A 307 -5.02 13.76 -22.32
N MET A 308 -5.59 13.85 -21.11
CA MET A 308 -6.29 12.75 -20.48
C MET A 308 -7.50 12.30 -21.29
N ALA A 309 -8.30 13.23 -21.77
CA ALA A 309 -9.43 12.94 -22.63
C ALA A 309 -8.99 12.19 -23.90
N GLN A 310 -7.90 12.62 -24.53
CA GLN A 310 -7.34 11.91 -25.68
C GLN A 310 -6.84 10.51 -25.35
N GLN A 311 -6.23 10.30 -24.20
CA GLN A 311 -5.78 8.98 -23.74
C GLN A 311 -6.98 8.04 -23.51
N ILE A 312 -8.05 8.55 -22.91
CA ILE A 312 -9.29 7.80 -22.70
C ILE A 312 -9.92 7.43 -24.05
N GLU A 313 -10.01 8.37 -24.99
CA GLU A 313 -10.56 8.11 -26.33
C GLU A 313 -9.79 7.04 -27.09
N ARG A 314 -8.47 7.01 -26.92
CA ARG A 314 -7.58 5.99 -27.50
C ARG A 314 -7.53 4.68 -26.73
N GLN A 315 -8.25 4.56 -25.62
CA GLN A 315 -8.23 3.40 -24.70
C GLN A 315 -6.80 3.06 -24.20
N LEU A 316 -5.96 4.06 -24.03
CA LEU A 316 -4.57 3.91 -23.59
C LEU A 316 -4.40 4.15 -22.09
N ILE A 317 -5.46 4.50 -21.38
CA ILE A 317 -5.38 4.84 -19.95
C ILE A 317 -5.75 3.65 -19.07
N ASP A 318 -4.95 3.43 -18.03
CA ASP A 318 -5.26 2.51 -16.96
C ASP A 318 -6.29 3.12 -15.99
N PRO A 319 -7.28 2.33 -15.49
CA PRO A 319 -8.27 2.80 -14.53
C PRO A 319 -7.68 3.44 -13.26
N GLY A 320 -6.61 2.85 -12.73
CA GLY A 320 -5.95 3.36 -11.54
C GLY A 320 -5.33 4.73 -11.76
N MET A 321 -4.75 4.94 -12.93
CA MET A 321 -4.21 6.24 -13.33
C MET A 321 -5.29 7.29 -13.51
N LEU A 322 -6.39 6.96 -14.19
CA LEU A 322 -7.52 7.87 -14.34
C LEU A 322 -8.04 8.33 -12.97
N LEU A 323 -8.24 7.39 -12.05
CA LEU A 323 -8.67 7.67 -10.68
C LEU A 323 -7.75 8.67 -9.99
N GLN A 324 -6.45 8.47 -10.09
CA GLN A 324 -5.48 9.33 -9.43
C GLN A 324 -5.42 10.74 -10.02
N VAL A 325 -5.42 10.84 -11.34
CA VAL A 325 -5.47 12.16 -11.99
C VAL A 325 -6.72 12.91 -11.55
N CYS A 326 -7.86 12.24 -11.56
CA CYS A 326 -9.12 12.86 -11.13
C CYS A 326 -9.09 13.24 -9.64
N GLN A 327 -8.49 12.42 -8.76
CA GLN A 327 -8.31 12.78 -7.35
C GLN A 327 -7.41 14.01 -7.18
N THR A 328 -6.32 14.09 -7.93
CA THR A 328 -5.43 15.25 -7.92
C THR A 328 -6.15 16.50 -8.43
N MET A 329 -6.91 16.40 -9.51
CA MET A 329 -7.73 17.50 -10.03
C MET A 329 -8.78 17.96 -9.01
N MET A 330 -9.43 17.03 -8.31
CA MET A 330 -10.37 17.35 -7.22
C MET A 330 -9.69 18.14 -6.10
N GLN A 331 -8.48 17.74 -5.68
CA GLN A 331 -7.70 18.45 -4.66
C GLN A 331 -7.28 19.85 -5.11
N ASN A 332 -7.06 20.04 -6.41
CA ASN A 332 -6.74 21.34 -7.01
C ASN A 332 -7.97 22.21 -7.28
N GLY A 333 -9.18 21.77 -6.94
CA GLY A 333 -10.42 22.49 -7.17
C GLY A 333 -11.03 22.32 -8.57
N GLU A 334 -10.49 21.41 -9.39
CA GLU A 334 -10.95 21.14 -10.77
C GLU A 334 -11.99 20.02 -10.83
N ALA A 335 -12.92 20.00 -9.86
CA ALA A 335 -13.86 18.91 -9.66
C ALA A 335 -14.76 18.63 -10.89
N GLY A 336 -15.16 19.65 -11.63
CA GLY A 336 -15.97 19.50 -12.85
C GLY A 336 -15.23 18.70 -13.92
N GLN A 337 -13.99 19.07 -14.21
CA GLN A 337 -13.16 18.39 -15.20
C GLN A 337 -12.83 16.94 -14.77
N ALA A 338 -12.56 16.73 -13.49
CA ALA A 338 -12.34 15.40 -12.95
C ALA A 338 -13.55 14.47 -13.17
N LEU A 339 -14.75 14.96 -12.89
CA LEU A 339 -16.00 14.22 -13.14
C LEU A 339 -16.21 13.91 -14.62
N ASP A 340 -15.90 14.85 -15.51
CA ASP A 340 -16.04 14.63 -16.95
C ASP A 340 -15.07 13.57 -17.46
N LEU A 341 -13.81 13.58 -17.01
CA LEU A 341 -12.84 12.53 -17.34
C LEU A 341 -13.30 11.15 -16.82
N MET A 342 -13.83 11.09 -15.60
CA MET A 342 -14.36 9.84 -15.04
C MET A 342 -15.56 9.31 -15.82
N ARG A 343 -16.46 10.18 -16.30
CA ARG A 343 -17.59 9.79 -17.16
C ARG A 343 -17.11 9.25 -18.50
N MET A 344 -16.16 9.95 -19.15
CA MET A 344 -15.53 9.49 -20.38
C MET A 344 -14.88 8.11 -20.19
N GLY A 345 -14.14 7.93 -19.08
CA GLY A 345 -13.54 6.64 -18.74
C GLY A 345 -14.57 5.55 -18.56
N PHE A 346 -15.65 5.81 -17.85
CA PHE A 346 -16.75 4.84 -17.67
C PHE A 346 -17.37 4.39 -19.01
N GLU A 347 -17.54 5.31 -19.96
CA GLU A 347 -18.11 5.02 -21.28
C GLU A 347 -17.17 4.22 -22.19
N ARG A 348 -15.85 4.41 -22.05
CA ARG A 348 -14.83 3.86 -22.96
C ARG A 348 -14.13 2.61 -22.46
N MET A 349 -14.15 2.34 -21.17
CA MET A 349 -13.46 1.18 -20.59
C MET A 349 -14.23 -0.13 -20.81
N THR A 350 -13.48 -1.23 -20.77
CA THR A 350 -14.01 -2.58 -20.87
C THR A 350 -14.92 -2.94 -19.70
N ASP A 351 -15.77 -3.94 -19.84
CA ASP A 351 -16.64 -4.41 -18.76
C ASP A 351 -15.87 -4.88 -17.52
N ALA A 352 -14.64 -5.37 -17.69
CA ALA A 352 -13.77 -5.74 -16.57
C ALA A 352 -13.26 -4.54 -15.76
N GLN A 353 -13.02 -3.40 -16.42
CA GLN A 353 -12.47 -2.18 -15.81
C GLN A 353 -13.56 -1.21 -15.32
N ARG A 354 -14.72 -1.25 -15.95
CA ARG A 354 -15.84 -0.34 -15.72
C ARG A 354 -16.34 -0.30 -14.26
N PRO A 355 -16.41 -1.42 -13.52
CA PRO A 355 -16.89 -1.39 -12.13
C PRO A 355 -16.07 -0.50 -11.20
N ASP A 356 -14.74 -0.46 -11.36
CA ASP A 356 -13.87 0.35 -10.50
C ASP A 356 -14.04 1.85 -10.79
N ILE A 357 -14.13 2.21 -12.05
CA ILE A 357 -14.40 3.59 -12.47
C ILE A 357 -15.79 4.03 -12.02
N ALA A 358 -16.80 3.20 -12.23
CA ALA A 358 -18.18 3.50 -11.82
C ALA A 358 -18.29 3.69 -10.30
N HIS A 359 -17.67 2.81 -9.51
CA HIS A 359 -17.65 2.94 -8.06
C HIS A 359 -17.03 4.29 -7.64
N SER A 360 -15.86 4.60 -8.16
CA SER A 360 -15.14 5.82 -7.81
C SER A 360 -15.84 7.08 -8.28
N LEU A 361 -16.45 7.05 -9.47
CA LEU A 361 -17.30 8.13 -9.96
C LEU A 361 -18.52 8.35 -9.03
N GLY A 362 -19.14 7.27 -8.56
CA GLY A 362 -20.21 7.34 -7.57
C GLY A 362 -19.73 8.01 -6.27
N VAL A 363 -18.56 7.66 -5.75
CA VAL A 363 -17.98 8.28 -4.54
C VAL A 363 -17.66 9.77 -4.79
N MET A 364 -17.09 10.13 -5.93
CA MET A 364 -16.81 11.52 -6.29
C MET A 364 -18.10 12.36 -6.35
N LEU A 365 -19.18 11.79 -6.91
CA LEU A 365 -20.47 12.44 -6.98
C LEU A 365 -21.11 12.63 -5.60
N LEU A 366 -20.94 11.68 -4.68
CA LEU A 366 -21.36 11.86 -3.28
C LEU A 366 -20.63 13.03 -2.62
N ASN A 367 -19.31 13.14 -2.82
CA ASN A 367 -18.50 14.25 -2.30
C ASN A 367 -18.93 15.61 -2.90
N GLN A 368 -19.52 15.60 -4.09
CA GLN A 368 -20.12 16.79 -4.72
C GLN A 368 -21.60 16.99 -4.39
N ASN A 369 -22.11 16.29 -3.38
CA ASN A 369 -23.52 16.35 -2.96
C ASN A 369 -24.52 16.01 -4.09
N GLN A 370 -24.18 15.03 -4.94
CA GLN A 370 -25.00 14.55 -6.05
C GLN A 370 -25.45 13.09 -5.84
N PRO A 371 -26.18 12.76 -4.74
CA PRO A 371 -26.46 11.37 -4.36
C PRO A 371 -27.35 10.62 -5.36
N ARG A 372 -28.22 11.34 -6.09
CA ARG A 372 -29.08 10.71 -7.11
C ARG A 372 -28.24 10.14 -8.27
N GLN A 373 -27.28 10.92 -8.77
CA GLN A 373 -26.39 10.45 -9.82
C GLN A 373 -25.45 9.36 -9.30
N ALA A 374 -24.88 9.52 -8.11
CA ALA A 374 -24.04 8.54 -7.47
C ALA A 374 -24.72 7.16 -7.36
N SER A 375 -26.01 7.14 -6.97
CA SER A 375 -26.75 5.88 -6.83
C SER A 375 -26.87 5.11 -8.15
N LEU A 376 -26.95 5.78 -9.29
CA LEU A 376 -27.00 5.10 -10.61
C LEU A 376 -25.70 4.37 -10.91
N TYR A 377 -24.55 4.98 -10.59
CA TYR A 377 -23.26 4.34 -10.80
C TYR A 377 -23.04 3.16 -9.86
N PHE A 378 -23.42 3.26 -8.59
CA PHE A 378 -23.35 2.10 -7.68
C PHE A 378 -24.26 0.95 -8.14
N ILE A 379 -25.45 1.24 -8.62
CA ILE A 379 -26.33 0.22 -9.20
C ILE A 379 -25.68 -0.43 -10.43
N ALA A 380 -25.06 0.35 -11.33
CA ALA A 380 -24.34 -0.19 -12.48
C ALA A 380 -23.17 -1.11 -12.06
N VAL A 381 -22.43 -0.75 -11.02
CA VAL A 381 -21.40 -1.64 -10.44
C VAL A 381 -22.02 -2.94 -9.96
N LEU A 382 -23.11 -2.88 -9.20
CA LEU A 382 -23.73 -4.02 -8.57
C LEU A 382 -24.42 -4.97 -9.59
N GLN A 383 -24.76 -4.48 -10.77
CA GLN A 383 -25.19 -5.33 -11.89
C GLN A 383 -24.06 -6.23 -12.42
N LEU A 384 -22.81 -5.74 -12.40
CA LEU A 384 -21.63 -6.47 -12.84
C LEU A 384 -20.96 -7.24 -11.71
N GLN A 385 -20.97 -6.69 -10.52
CA GLN A 385 -20.32 -7.22 -9.31
C GLN A 385 -21.29 -7.22 -8.11
N PRO A 386 -22.28 -8.12 -8.07
CA PRO A 386 -23.34 -8.11 -7.06
C PRO A 386 -22.86 -8.36 -5.62
N LEU A 387 -21.65 -8.88 -5.44
CA LEU A 387 -21.04 -9.14 -4.14
C LEU A 387 -20.09 -8.02 -3.69
N ARG A 388 -20.04 -6.88 -4.38
CA ARG A 388 -19.15 -5.76 -4.03
C ARG A 388 -19.70 -4.99 -2.84
N TYR A 389 -19.20 -5.32 -1.66
CA TYR A 389 -19.58 -4.74 -0.37
C TYR A 389 -19.60 -3.21 -0.37
N SER A 390 -18.46 -2.58 -0.74
CA SER A 390 -18.32 -1.13 -0.72
C SER A 390 -19.36 -0.41 -1.58
N SER A 391 -19.77 -1.01 -2.72
CA SER A 391 -20.80 -0.40 -3.58
C SER A 391 -22.21 -0.49 -2.97
N TRP A 392 -22.54 -1.58 -2.28
CA TRP A 392 -23.78 -1.67 -1.51
C TRP A 392 -23.80 -0.66 -0.37
N LEU A 393 -22.71 -0.51 0.34
CA LEU A 393 -22.58 0.43 1.46
C LEU A 393 -22.76 1.88 1.00
N HIS A 394 -22.07 2.28 -0.07
CA HIS A 394 -22.20 3.62 -0.64
C HIS A 394 -23.56 3.86 -1.29
N LEU A 395 -24.21 2.83 -1.86
CA LEU A 395 -25.58 2.92 -2.32
C LEU A 395 -26.54 3.19 -1.15
N ALA A 396 -26.39 2.49 -0.02
CA ALA A 396 -27.16 2.75 1.18
C ALA A 396 -26.99 4.19 1.67
N TYR A 397 -25.77 4.73 1.64
CA TYR A 397 -25.50 6.11 1.99
C TYR A 397 -26.14 7.09 1.01
N ALA A 398 -26.01 6.87 -0.30
CA ALA A 398 -26.65 7.69 -1.32
C ALA A 398 -28.18 7.74 -1.12
N LYS A 399 -28.81 6.58 -0.88
CA LYS A 399 -30.25 6.47 -0.61
C LYS A 399 -30.66 7.16 0.69
N THR A 400 -29.78 7.14 1.70
CA THR A 400 -29.98 7.88 2.95
C THR A 400 -30.02 9.39 2.72
N LEU A 401 -29.11 9.91 1.90
CA LEU A 401 -29.08 11.33 1.53
C LEU A 401 -30.31 11.76 0.72
N LEU A 402 -30.88 10.83 -0.04
CA LEU A 402 -32.11 11.05 -0.81
C LEU A 402 -33.40 10.87 0.03
N ALA A 403 -33.28 10.58 1.32
CA ALA A 403 -34.38 10.23 2.22
C ALA A 403 -35.19 8.98 1.78
N GLU A 404 -34.59 8.12 0.95
CA GLU A 404 -35.18 6.85 0.47
C GLU A 404 -34.87 5.73 1.48
N HIS A 405 -35.38 5.85 2.72
CA HIS A 405 -34.95 5.07 3.88
C HIS A 405 -35.12 3.56 3.74
N GLU A 406 -36.20 3.09 3.12
CA GLU A 406 -36.40 1.65 2.92
C GLU A 406 -35.38 1.06 1.93
N GLN A 407 -35.10 1.78 0.85
CA GLN A 407 -34.05 1.36 -0.11
C GLN A 407 -32.65 1.42 0.52
N ALA A 408 -32.39 2.43 1.34
CA ALA A 408 -31.13 2.52 2.09
C ALA A 408 -30.93 1.32 3.03
N LYS A 409 -31.98 0.95 3.77
CA LYS A 409 -31.96 -0.19 4.67
C LYS A 409 -31.75 -1.51 3.92
N GLN A 410 -32.44 -1.71 2.80
CA GLN A 410 -32.26 -2.87 1.94
C GLN A 410 -30.82 -2.96 1.39
N ALA A 411 -30.28 -1.87 0.89
CA ALA A 411 -28.89 -1.83 0.40
C ALA A 411 -27.88 -2.12 1.52
N LEU A 412 -28.10 -1.60 2.73
CA LEU A 412 -27.26 -1.87 3.88
C LEU A 412 -27.33 -3.36 4.30
N GLN A 413 -28.51 -3.96 4.28
CA GLN A 413 -28.68 -5.40 4.53
C GLN A 413 -27.92 -6.24 3.49
N GLN A 414 -27.98 -5.86 2.21
CA GLN A 414 -27.19 -6.53 1.17
C GLN A 414 -25.68 -6.36 1.39
N ALA A 415 -25.22 -5.16 1.81
CA ALA A 415 -23.83 -4.99 2.21
C ALA A 415 -23.44 -6.00 3.30
N MET A 416 -24.26 -6.16 4.34
CA MET A 416 -23.97 -7.11 5.42
C MET A 416 -23.84 -8.57 4.93
N THR A 417 -24.59 -8.98 3.90
CA THR A 417 -24.49 -10.35 3.36
C THR A 417 -23.19 -10.63 2.60
N CYS A 418 -22.53 -9.59 2.09
CA CYS A 418 -21.26 -9.69 1.36
C CYS A 418 -20.10 -8.98 2.08
N ARG A 419 -20.24 -8.77 3.39
CA ARG A 419 -19.27 -8.09 4.21
C ARG A 419 -17.94 -8.86 4.23
N PRO A 420 -16.82 -8.25 3.83
CA PRO A 420 -15.51 -8.89 3.93
C PRO A 420 -15.06 -9.00 5.39
N LEU A 421 -14.10 -9.87 5.63
CA LEU A 421 -13.52 -10.08 6.98
C LEU A 421 -12.79 -8.83 7.48
N SER A 422 -12.18 -8.06 6.56
CA SER A 422 -11.54 -6.78 6.88
C SER A 422 -12.16 -5.67 6.03
N LEU A 423 -12.37 -4.51 6.66
CA LEU A 423 -12.88 -3.32 6.01
C LEU A 423 -11.78 -2.26 5.89
N ILE A 424 -11.87 -1.43 4.84
CA ILE A 424 -11.09 -0.20 4.85
C ILE A 424 -11.72 0.78 5.85
N PRO A 425 -10.93 1.63 6.54
CA PRO A 425 -11.44 2.49 7.61
C PRO A 425 -12.62 3.38 7.23
N SER A 426 -12.64 3.89 6.00
CA SER A 426 -13.76 4.70 5.49
C SER A 426 -15.06 3.91 5.39
N ASP A 427 -14.99 2.65 4.94
CA ASP A 427 -16.16 1.79 4.82
C ASP A 427 -16.67 1.37 6.20
N GLU A 428 -15.77 1.11 7.13
CA GLU A 428 -16.13 0.75 8.51
C GLU A 428 -16.82 1.91 9.25
N MET A 429 -16.29 3.11 9.12
CA MET A 429 -16.94 4.32 9.68
C MET A 429 -18.32 4.53 9.08
N LEU A 430 -18.44 4.37 7.76
CA LEU A 430 -19.71 4.52 7.06
C LEU A 430 -20.71 3.44 7.46
N GLU A 431 -20.27 2.17 7.54
CA GLU A 431 -21.08 1.05 8.02
C GLU A 431 -21.63 1.33 9.43
N LYS A 432 -20.75 1.73 10.34
CA LYS A 432 -21.14 2.05 11.72
C LYS A 432 -22.19 3.15 11.77
N ALA A 433 -21.98 4.26 11.07
CA ALA A 433 -22.91 5.39 11.03
C ALA A 433 -24.28 4.98 10.46
N LEU A 434 -24.32 4.13 9.42
CA LEU A 434 -25.56 3.65 8.83
C LEU A 434 -26.28 2.63 9.73
N ASN A 435 -25.54 1.72 10.38
CA ASN A 435 -26.10 0.76 11.33
C ASN A 435 -26.74 1.47 12.55
N GLU A 436 -26.06 2.46 13.11
CA GLU A 436 -26.62 3.30 14.18
C GLU A 436 -27.90 4.02 13.73
N ARG A 437 -27.89 4.61 12.54
CA ARG A 437 -29.05 5.33 11.99
C ARG A 437 -30.26 4.44 11.76
N TYR A 438 -30.03 3.23 11.25
CA TYR A 438 -31.12 2.29 10.89
C TYR A 438 -31.39 1.23 11.94
N GLN A 439 -30.69 1.25 13.06
CA GLN A 439 -30.82 0.33 14.19
C GLN A 439 -30.77 -1.15 13.75
N LEU A 440 -29.90 -1.44 12.77
CA LEU A 440 -29.68 -2.82 12.35
C LEU A 440 -28.83 -3.55 13.42
N PRO A 441 -29.15 -4.82 13.71
CA PRO A 441 -28.32 -5.59 14.61
C PRO A 441 -26.90 -5.70 14.04
N ALA A 442 -25.90 -5.62 14.92
CA ALA A 442 -24.53 -5.88 14.53
C ALA A 442 -24.44 -7.23 13.80
N PRO A 443 -23.64 -7.35 12.72
CA PRO A 443 -23.51 -8.61 12.02
C PRO A 443 -23.07 -9.69 13.01
N THR A 444 -23.90 -10.72 13.16
CA THR A 444 -23.48 -11.94 13.88
C THR A 444 -22.37 -12.56 13.06
N VAL A 445 -21.13 -12.36 13.48
CA VAL A 445 -19.99 -13.11 12.94
C VAL A 445 -20.33 -14.58 13.13
N GLY A 446 -20.74 -15.22 12.04
CA GLY A 446 -21.13 -16.61 12.06
C GLY A 446 -19.98 -17.45 12.60
N LYS A 447 -20.18 -18.08 13.74
CA LYS A 447 -19.37 -19.19 14.15
C LYS A 447 -19.65 -20.33 13.17
N THR A 448 -18.88 -20.43 12.12
CA THR A 448 -18.75 -21.66 11.31
C THR A 448 -17.28 -22.03 11.21
#